data_d2fb4d073db53db6e85e71d23a35ad59
#
_entry.id   d2fb4d073db53db6e85e71d23a35ad59
#
_cell.length_a   1.000
_cell.length_b   1.000
_cell.length_c   1.000
_cell.angle_alpha   90.00
_cell.angle_beta   90.00
_cell.angle_gamma   90.00
#
_symmetry.space_group_name_H-M   'P 1'
#
loop_
_entity.id
_entity.type
_entity.pdbx_description
1 polymer ?
#
loop_
_entity_poly.entity_id
_entity_poly.type
_entity_poly.pdbx_seq_one_letter_code
_entity_poly.pdbx_strand_id
1 'polypeptide(L)'
;MSKKLIVSADDFGLSEAYDLGAVKAYREGVASVLSLIVSTDEAPRAVELRNRRCPEAQLALHVNYCAGRPVSDPADIPSLVDERGLFHRSSEWVQGPMGDPKCQGSVSPTFEDLLREMRAQVCRYEELVGAPPRRVEAHSVMTEEMLRAFAEVGDELGVHNESIQGEESPTLRSCGECVPESGRAAKLALVARGCTPEDWESDAFGILGCPYEIPILHFHPGYVDQRVVDCSSLVLARCRDLQTLTDPRVRAWVEANGIDLVDYDAVYRD
;
A
#
# COMPACT_ATOMS: atom_id res chain seq x y z
N MET A 1 24.82 5.67 -12.02
CA MET A 1 23.41 5.40 -12.34
C MET A 1 22.59 6.22 -11.36
N SER A 2 21.50 6.83 -11.82
CA SER A 2 20.55 7.52 -10.94
C SER A 2 19.93 6.51 -9.97
N LYS A 3 19.62 6.94 -8.75
CA LYS A 3 18.88 6.15 -7.77
C LYS A 3 17.41 6.12 -8.18
N LYS A 4 16.78 4.95 -8.15
CA LYS A 4 15.34 4.82 -8.44
C LYS A 4 14.55 4.84 -7.13
N LEU A 5 13.29 5.26 -7.17
CA LEU A 5 12.37 5.27 -6.02
C LEU A 5 10.95 5.02 -6.49
N ILE A 6 10.23 4.14 -5.80
CA ILE A 6 8.78 4.02 -5.91
C ILE A 6 8.15 4.77 -4.74
N VAL A 7 7.19 5.65 -5.04
CA VAL A 7 6.37 6.34 -4.05
C VAL A 7 4.93 5.91 -4.24
N SER A 8 4.47 5.02 -3.38
CA SER A 8 3.12 4.45 -3.43
C SER A 8 2.12 5.35 -2.72
N ALA A 9 1.02 5.65 -3.40
CA ALA A 9 -0.18 6.25 -2.81
C ALA A 9 -1.17 5.13 -2.48
N ASP A 10 -1.14 4.68 -1.23
CA ASP A 10 -1.92 3.56 -0.73
C ASP A 10 -3.40 3.93 -0.52
N ASP A 11 -4.26 2.95 -0.32
CA ASP A 11 -5.70 3.10 -0.06
C ASP A 11 -6.52 3.73 -1.21
N PHE A 12 -6.04 3.72 -2.44
CA PHE A 12 -6.81 4.14 -3.60
C PHE A 12 -8.08 3.26 -3.73
N GLY A 13 -9.24 3.87 -3.95
CA GLY A 13 -10.54 3.19 -3.90
C GLY A 13 -11.23 3.25 -2.53
N LEU A 14 -10.70 4.03 -1.58
CA LEU A 14 -11.29 4.17 -0.25
C LEU A 14 -12.52 5.08 -0.27
N SER A 15 -12.42 6.25 -0.91
CA SER A 15 -13.52 7.21 -1.09
C SER A 15 -13.24 8.16 -2.26
N GLU A 16 -14.28 8.82 -2.76
CA GLU A 16 -14.13 9.79 -3.86
C GLU A 16 -13.15 10.92 -3.51
N ALA A 17 -13.31 11.52 -2.34
CA ALA A 17 -12.43 12.60 -1.92
C ALA A 17 -10.99 12.13 -1.78
N TYR A 18 -10.79 10.96 -1.18
CA TYR A 18 -9.46 10.37 -1.03
C TYR A 18 -8.80 10.14 -2.39
N ASP A 19 -9.51 9.51 -3.32
CA ASP A 19 -8.99 9.16 -4.64
C ASP A 19 -8.60 10.40 -5.47
N LEU A 20 -9.35 11.50 -5.34
CA LEU A 20 -8.99 12.79 -5.95
C LEU A 20 -7.65 13.31 -5.41
N GLY A 21 -7.38 13.13 -4.12
CA GLY A 21 -6.12 13.48 -3.50
C GLY A 21 -4.97 12.59 -3.98
N ALA A 22 -5.16 11.27 -4.03
CA ALA A 22 -4.17 10.33 -4.54
C ALA A 22 -3.81 10.61 -6.01
N VAL A 23 -4.79 10.87 -6.86
CA VAL A 23 -4.57 11.30 -8.25
C VAL A 23 -3.81 12.62 -8.32
N LYS A 24 -4.10 13.59 -7.41
CA LYS A 24 -3.35 14.84 -7.34
C LYS A 24 -1.89 14.59 -6.94
N ALA A 25 -1.63 13.73 -5.95
CA ALA A 25 -0.28 13.37 -5.53
C ALA A 25 0.53 12.73 -6.67
N TYR A 26 -0.11 11.93 -7.52
CA TYR A 26 0.50 11.36 -8.71
C TYR A 26 0.79 12.42 -9.79
N ARG A 27 -0.20 13.22 -10.15
CA ARG A 27 -0.09 14.16 -11.29
C ARG A 27 0.73 15.40 -11.01
N GLU A 28 0.66 15.92 -9.80
CA GLU A 28 1.26 17.21 -9.42
C GLU A 28 2.39 17.03 -8.38
N GLY A 29 2.49 15.85 -7.77
CA GLY A 29 3.43 15.51 -6.72
C GLY A 29 4.50 14.52 -7.15
N VAL A 30 4.96 13.75 -6.17
CA VAL A 30 6.03 12.75 -6.30
C VAL A 30 5.53 11.31 -6.20
N ALA A 31 4.22 11.07 -6.05
CA ALA A 31 3.70 9.70 -6.11
C ALA A 31 3.92 9.11 -7.51
N SER A 32 4.33 7.85 -7.61
CA SER A 32 4.65 7.17 -8.86
C SER A 32 3.75 5.98 -9.16
N VAL A 33 3.03 5.46 -8.15
CA VAL A 33 2.04 4.39 -8.29
C VAL A 33 0.84 4.66 -7.39
N LEU A 34 -0.30 4.02 -7.70
CA LEU A 34 -1.50 4.03 -6.88
C LEU A 34 -1.79 2.60 -6.42
N SER A 35 -2.05 2.39 -5.13
CA SER A 35 -2.30 1.06 -4.58
C SER A 35 -3.80 0.89 -4.27
N LEU A 36 -4.48 0.03 -5.05
CA LEU A 36 -5.94 -0.07 -5.16
C LEU A 36 -6.51 -1.10 -4.20
N ILE A 37 -7.43 -0.70 -3.35
CA ILE A 37 -8.30 -1.60 -2.57
C ILE A 37 -9.50 -2.00 -3.44
N VAL A 38 -9.55 -3.26 -3.86
CA VAL A 38 -10.61 -3.76 -4.78
C VAL A 38 -11.89 -4.20 -4.09
N SER A 39 -11.86 -4.43 -2.77
CA SER A 39 -12.99 -4.93 -1.98
C SER A 39 -13.99 -3.84 -1.56
N THR A 40 -13.73 -2.58 -1.91
CA THR A 40 -14.66 -1.46 -1.63
C THR A 40 -15.66 -1.28 -2.77
N ASP A 41 -16.84 -0.70 -2.45
CA ASP A 41 -17.83 -0.29 -3.45
C ASP A 41 -17.32 0.86 -4.34
N GLU A 42 -16.28 1.57 -3.92
CA GLU A 42 -15.67 2.69 -4.64
C GLU A 42 -14.63 2.25 -5.68
N ALA A 43 -14.14 1.02 -5.63
CA ALA A 43 -13.07 0.53 -6.49
C ALA A 43 -13.36 0.71 -8.00
N PRO A 44 -14.57 0.41 -8.52
CA PRO A 44 -14.88 0.63 -9.94
C PRO A 44 -14.75 2.10 -10.33
N ARG A 45 -15.25 3.01 -9.50
CA ARG A 45 -15.17 4.46 -9.72
C ARG A 45 -13.71 4.96 -9.64
N ALA A 46 -12.93 4.42 -8.71
CA ALA A 46 -11.52 4.76 -8.58
C ALA A 46 -10.73 4.39 -9.85
N VAL A 47 -10.95 3.19 -10.39
CA VAL A 47 -10.32 2.75 -11.66
C VAL A 47 -10.76 3.65 -12.81
N GLU A 48 -12.04 4.01 -12.90
CA GLU A 48 -12.52 4.94 -13.92
C GLU A 48 -11.89 6.34 -13.78
N LEU A 49 -11.73 6.83 -12.54
CA LEU A 49 -11.06 8.10 -12.27
C LEU A 49 -9.60 8.07 -12.73
N ARG A 50 -8.86 7.00 -12.39
CA ARG A 50 -7.49 6.80 -12.86
C ARG A 50 -7.42 6.78 -14.38
N ASN A 51 -8.28 6.00 -15.05
CA ASN A 51 -8.29 5.90 -16.52
C ASN A 51 -8.55 7.24 -17.22
N ARG A 52 -9.34 8.13 -16.60
CA ARG A 52 -9.63 9.47 -17.14
C ARG A 52 -8.57 10.52 -16.81
N ARG A 53 -7.90 10.43 -15.64
CA ARG A 53 -7.06 11.50 -15.13
C ARG A 53 -5.56 11.22 -15.21
N CYS A 54 -5.15 9.97 -15.13
CA CYS A 54 -3.77 9.52 -15.18
C CYS A 54 -3.68 8.08 -15.71
N PRO A 55 -4.07 7.83 -16.98
CA PRO A 55 -4.11 6.49 -17.55
C PRO A 55 -2.77 5.77 -17.52
N GLU A 56 -1.67 6.50 -17.44
CA GLU A 56 -0.30 6.00 -17.31
C GLU A 56 0.04 5.53 -15.89
N ALA A 57 -0.72 5.93 -14.86
CA ALA A 57 -0.44 5.54 -13.48
C ALA A 57 -0.62 4.03 -13.33
N GLN A 58 0.43 3.33 -12.93
CA GLN A 58 0.36 1.92 -12.60
C GLN A 58 -0.46 1.72 -11.33
N LEU A 59 -1.30 0.68 -11.31
CA LEU A 59 -2.02 0.25 -10.12
C LEU A 59 -1.31 -0.96 -9.50
N ALA A 60 -1.12 -0.95 -8.17
CA ALA A 60 -0.84 -2.13 -7.36
C ALA A 60 -2.14 -2.67 -6.76
N LEU A 61 -2.15 -3.94 -6.35
CA LEU A 61 -3.24 -4.48 -5.55
C LEU A 61 -2.96 -4.28 -4.06
N HIS A 62 -3.78 -3.47 -3.39
CA HIS A 62 -3.74 -3.25 -1.95
C HIS A 62 -4.70 -4.21 -1.26
N VAL A 63 -4.21 -5.38 -0.84
CA VAL A 63 -5.01 -6.46 -0.28
C VAL A 63 -5.57 -6.05 1.08
N ASN A 64 -6.89 -6.05 1.20
CA ASN A 64 -7.62 -5.67 2.39
C ASN A 64 -8.19 -6.89 3.11
N TYR A 65 -7.92 -6.99 4.41
CA TYR A 65 -8.45 -8.03 5.29
C TYR A 65 -9.10 -7.48 6.56
N CYS A 66 -9.19 -6.15 6.69
CA CYS A 66 -9.59 -5.55 7.98
C CYS A 66 -10.58 -4.39 7.88
N ALA A 67 -11.14 -4.15 6.69
CA ALA A 67 -12.11 -3.07 6.50
C ALA A 67 -13.23 -3.46 5.53
N GLY A 68 -14.48 -3.33 5.95
CA GLY A 68 -15.66 -3.51 5.10
C GLY A 68 -15.96 -4.98 4.79
N ARG A 69 -16.39 -5.25 3.54
CA ARG A 69 -16.79 -6.58 3.08
C ARG A 69 -15.66 -7.28 2.31
N PRO A 70 -15.54 -8.61 2.44
CA PRO A 70 -14.67 -9.40 1.57
C PRO A 70 -15.20 -9.45 0.13
N VAL A 71 -14.32 -9.88 -0.80
CA VAL A 71 -14.69 -10.27 -2.16
C VAL A 71 -15.26 -11.67 -2.18
N SER A 72 -14.68 -12.58 -1.39
CA SER A 72 -15.16 -13.95 -1.22
C SER A 72 -16.51 -14.01 -0.50
N ASP A 73 -17.24 -15.11 -0.65
CA ASP A 73 -18.39 -15.39 0.21
C ASP A 73 -17.92 -15.51 1.67
N PRO A 74 -18.50 -14.75 2.62
CA PRO A 74 -18.15 -14.84 4.03
C PRO A 74 -18.20 -16.26 4.61
N ALA A 75 -19.08 -17.12 4.08
CA ALA A 75 -19.19 -18.52 4.51
C ALA A 75 -17.94 -19.35 4.18
N ASP A 76 -17.18 -18.95 3.16
CA ASP A 76 -15.97 -19.63 2.71
C ASP A 76 -14.69 -19.19 3.42
N ILE A 77 -14.76 -18.08 4.20
CA ILE A 77 -13.63 -17.46 4.90
C ILE A 77 -13.98 -17.08 6.36
N PRO A 78 -14.56 -18.03 7.13
CA PRO A 78 -15.14 -17.72 8.44
C PRO A 78 -14.14 -17.15 9.47
N SER A 79 -12.83 -17.40 9.32
CA SER A 79 -11.82 -16.85 10.25
C SER A 79 -11.48 -15.38 10.00
N LEU A 80 -11.91 -14.81 8.86
CA LEU A 80 -11.64 -13.43 8.47
C LEU A 80 -12.79 -12.47 8.82
N VAL A 81 -14.00 -13.00 9.06
CA VAL A 81 -15.21 -12.19 9.13
C VAL A 81 -15.95 -12.35 10.45
N ASP A 82 -16.68 -11.32 10.83
CA ASP A 82 -17.60 -11.33 11.96
C ASP A 82 -18.97 -11.95 11.58
N GLU A 83 -19.88 -12.03 12.56
CA GLU A 83 -21.24 -12.58 12.38
C GLU A 83 -22.09 -11.84 11.31
N ARG A 84 -21.69 -10.64 10.93
CA ARG A 84 -22.34 -9.83 9.87
C ARG A 84 -21.72 -10.07 8.49
N GLY A 85 -20.69 -10.91 8.40
CA GLY A 85 -19.91 -11.16 7.18
C GLY A 85 -19.02 -9.95 6.80
N LEU A 86 -18.57 -9.17 7.77
CA LEU A 86 -17.62 -8.08 7.58
C LEU A 86 -16.25 -8.50 8.10
N PHE A 87 -15.19 -8.03 7.48
CA PHE A 87 -13.85 -8.24 8.00
C PHE A 87 -13.73 -7.75 9.45
N HIS A 88 -13.01 -8.50 10.27
CA HIS A 88 -12.57 -8.07 11.58
C HIS A 88 -11.69 -6.82 11.46
N ARG A 89 -11.92 -5.83 12.33
CA ARG A 89 -11.11 -4.60 12.34
C ARG A 89 -9.67 -4.88 12.73
N SER A 90 -8.74 -4.07 12.25
CA SER A 90 -7.31 -4.20 12.57
C SER A 90 -7.02 -4.28 14.08
N SER A 91 -7.80 -3.61 14.92
CA SER A 91 -7.66 -3.67 16.39
C SER A 91 -8.05 -5.01 17.00
N GLU A 92 -8.81 -5.84 16.30
CA GLU A 92 -9.23 -7.18 16.75
C GLU A 92 -8.19 -8.26 16.45
N TRP A 93 -7.23 -7.96 15.57
CA TRP A 93 -6.19 -8.89 15.16
C TRP A 93 -5.11 -9.05 16.23
N VAL A 94 -4.49 -10.24 16.26
CA VAL A 94 -3.26 -10.46 17.03
C VAL A 94 -2.15 -9.56 16.48
N GLN A 95 -1.22 -9.18 17.36
CA GLN A 95 -0.04 -8.45 16.93
C GLN A 95 0.87 -9.38 16.11
N GLY A 96 1.03 -9.07 14.83
CA GLY A 96 1.91 -9.80 13.94
C GLY A 96 3.38 -9.39 14.04
N PRO A 97 4.26 -9.97 13.20
CA PRO A 97 5.71 -9.71 13.21
C PRO A 97 6.05 -8.23 12.97
N MET A 98 5.12 -7.50 12.37
CA MET A 98 5.24 -6.07 12.16
C MET A 98 5.07 -5.25 13.45
N GLY A 99 4.55 -5.81 14.54
CA GLY A 99 4.49 -5.16 15.84
C GLY A 99 3.60 -3.91 15.88
N ASP A 100 2.56 -3.84 15.03
CA ASP A 100 1.66 -2.68 15.00
C ASP A 100 0.91 -2.57 16.34
N PRO A 101 1.07 -1.46 17.08
CA PRO A 101 0.47 -1.29 18.39
C PRO A 101 -1.05 -1.23 18.39
N LYS A 102 -1.69 -1.05 17.23
CA LYS A 102 -3.16 -1.08 17.10
C LYS A 102 -3.72 -2.50 17.12
N CYS A 103 -2.93 -3.52 16.75
CA CYS A 103 -3.32 -4.92 16.76
C CYS A 103 -3.18 -5.48 18.19
N GLN A 104 -4.26 -5.48 18.97
CA GLN A 104 -4.28 -5.88 20.37
C GLN A 104 -5.34 -6.95 20.66
N GLY A 105 -5.98 -7.49 19.63
CA GLY A 105 -7.03 -8.49 19.73
C GLY A 105 -6.51 -9.92 19.70
N SER A 106 -7.43 -10.84 19.41
CA SER A 106 -7.18 -12.29 19.36
C SER A 106 -7.50 -12.94 18.00
N VAL A 107 -7.91 -12.15 17.01
CA VAL A 107 -8.22 -12.66 15.67
C VAL A 107 -6.93 -13.09 15.00
N SER A 108 -6.87 -14.36 14.65
CA SER A 108 -5.74 -15.00 13.94
C SER A 108 -6.32 -15.86 12.82
N PRO A 109 -6.54 -15.30 11.64
CA PRO A 109 -7.14 -16.02 10.51
C PRO A 109 -6.29 -17.21 10.06
N THR A 110 -6.94 -18.20 9.46
CA THR A 110 -6.25 -19.34 8.89
C THR A 110 -5.56 -18.97 7.57
N PHE A 111 -4.49 -19.68 7.25
CA PHE A 111 -3.79 -19.50 5.97
C PHE A 111 -4.72 -19.72 4.77
N GLU A 112 -5.58 -20.73 4.84
CA GLU A 112 -6.52 -21.09 3.78
C GLU A 112 -7.52 -19.99 3.48
N ASP A 113 -8.06 -19.33 4.52
CA ASP A 113 -9.02 -18.24 4.34
C ASP A 113 -8.31 -16.99 3.79
N LEU A 114 -7.11 -16.67 4.30
CA LEU A 114 -6.28 -15.57 3.79
C LEU A 114 -5.96 -15.77 2.31
N LEU A 115 -5.51 -16.96 1.93
CA LEU A 115 -5.15 -17.28 0.56
C LEU A 115 -6.36 -17.22 -0.39
N ARG A 116 -7.52 -17.75 0.06
CA ARG A 116 -8.76 -17.70 -0.72
C ARG A 116 -9.19 -16.27 -0.99
N GLU A 117 -9.24 -15.45 0.03
CA GLU A 117 -9.62 -14.05 -0.13
C GLU A 117 -8.63 -13.27 -0.99
N MET A 118 -7.32 -13.49 -0.82
CA MET A 118 -6.32 -12.83 -1.65
C MET A 118 -6.49 -13.17 -3.14
N ARG A 119 -6.70 -14.46 -3.46
CA ARG A 119 -6.98 -14.90 -4.84
C ARG A 119 -8.27 -14.27 -5.39
N ALA A 120 -9.32 -14.16 -4.56
CA ALA A 120 -10.54 -13.46 -4.95
C ALA A 120 -10.30 -11.96 -5.24
N GLN A 121 -9.48 -11.30 -4.42
CA GLN A 121 -9.10 -9.91 -4.66
C GLN A 121 -8.22 -9.75 -5.91
N VAL A 122 -7.33 -10.69 -6.21
CA VAL A 122 -6.58 -10.72 -7.49
C VAL A 122 -7.55 -10.84 -8.68
N CYS A 123 -8.46 -11.79 -8.66
CA CYS A 123 -9.46 -11.94 -9.72
C CYS A 123 -10.30 -10.66 -9.88
N ARG A 124 -10.72 -10.05 -8.76
CA ARG A 124 -11.47 -8.79 -8.79
C ARG A 124 -10.64 -7.63 -9.34
N TYR A 125 -9.35 -7.58 -9.03
CA TYR A 125 -8.44 -6.61 -9.61
C TYR A 125 -8.36 -6.77 -11.14
N GLU A 126 -8.17 -7.99 -11.63
CA GLU A 126 -8.10 -8.28 -13.07
C GLU A 126 -9.40 -7.90 -13.79
N GLU A 127 -10.56 -8.16 -13.20
CA GLU A 127 -11.85 -7.73 -13.74
C GLU A 127 -11.96 -6.20 -13.88
N LEU A 128 -11.47 -5.46 -12.88
CA LEU A 128 -11.56 -3.99 -12.85
C LEU A 128 -10.52 -3.30 -13.74
N VAL A 129 -9.29 -3.83 -13.75
CA VAL A 129 -8.12 -3.18 -14.38
C VAL A 129 -7.85 -3.74 -15.77
N GLY A 130 -8.24 -4.99 -16.04
CA GLY A 130 -8.03 -5.67 -17.32
C GLY A 130 -6.65 -6.32 -17.49
N ALA A 131 -5.85 -6.40 -16.41
CA ALA A 131 -4.53 -7.02 -16.39
C ALA A 131 -4.21 -7.47 -14.96
N PRO A 132 -3.33 -8.49 -14.78
CA PRO A 132 -2.88 -8.90 -13.45
C PRO A 132 -2.09 -7.77 -12.76
N PRO A 133 -2.12 -7.73 -11.40
CA PRO A 133 -1.34 -6.75 -10.66
C PRO A 133 0.16 -7.01 -10.82
N ARG A 134 0.95 -5.94 -10.92
CA ARG A 134 2.43 -6.02 -10.91
C ARG A 134 3.00 -6.02 -9.51
N ARG A 135 2.19 -5.75 -8.52
CA ARG A 135 2.53 -5.74 -7.11
C ARG A 135 1.30 -6.09 -6.29
N VAL A 136 1.50 -6.92 -5.28
CA VAL A 136 0.49 -7.23 -4.26
C VAL A 136 1.07 -6.82 -2.91
N GLU A 137 0.34 -6.02 -2.15
CA GLU A 137 0.80 -5.46 -0.88
C GLU A 137 -0.34 -5.36 0.14
N ALA A 138 0.01 -5.38 1.44
CA ALA A 138 -0.98 -5.48 2.50
C ALA A 138 -1.54 -4.12 2.93
N HIS A 139 -2.86 -4.05 3.10
CA HIS A 139 -3.52 -2.95 3.81
C HIS A 139 -3.51 -3.20 5.31
N SER A 140 -2.85 -2.33 6.06
CA SER A 140 -3.01 -2.15 7.52
C SER A 140 -2.48 -3.25 8.44
N VAL A 141 -2.81 -4.51 8.24
CA VAL A 141 -2.39 -5.63 9.11
C VAL A 141 -1.43 -6.56 8.40
N MET A 142 -0.57 -7.25 9.18
CA MET A 142 0.35 -8.25 8.66
C MET A 142 0.60 -9.34 9.70
N THR A 143 0.36 -10.59 9.33
CA THR A 143 0.68 -11.79 10.13
C THR A 143 1.67 -12.69 9.38
N GLU A 144 2.21 -13.71 10.05
CA GLU A 144 3.10 -14.68 9.39
C GLU A 144 2.36 -15.49 8.31
N GLU A 145 1.09 -15.86 8.57
CA GLU A 145 0.25 -16.54 7.59
C GLU A 145 -0.04 -15.65 6.38
N MET A 146 -0.24 -14.35 6.58
CA MET A 146 -0.36 -13.40 5.47
C MET A 146 0.91 -13.35 4.63
N LEU A 147 2.09 -13.29 5.23
CA LEU A 147 3.35 -13.31 4.48
C LEU A 147 3.49 -14.56 3.63
N ARG A 148 3.08 -15.73 4.16
CA ARG A 148 3.05 -16.98 3.39
C ARG A 148 2.06 -16.92 2.22
N ALA A 149 0.85 -16.37 2.46
CA ALA A 149 -0.15 -16.20 1.40
C ALA A 149 0.33 -15.23 0.31
N PHE A 150 1.00 -14.14 0.69
CA PHE A 150 1.63 -13.22 -0.26
C PHE A 150 2.72 -13.91 -1.09
N ALA A 151 3.57 -14.75 -0.48
CA ALA A 151 4.58 -15.49 -1.20
C ALA A 151 3.95 -16.44 -2.23
N GLU A 152 2.94 -17.22 -1.85
CA GLU A 152 2.26 -18.16 -2.75
C GLU A 152 1.58 -17.45 -3.93
N VAL A 153 0.80 -16.40 -3.67
CA VAL A 153 0.14 -15.62 -4.73
C VAL A 153 1.16 -14.90 -5.61
N GLY A 154 2.26 -14.39 -5.04
CA GLY A 154 3.33 -13.78 -5.84
C GLY A 154 3.99 -14.76 -6.79
N ASP A 155 4.25 -16.00 -6.35
CA ASP A 155 4.78 -17.06 -7.19
C ASP A 155 3.79 -17.44 -8.30
N GLU A 156 2.48 -17.51 -8.00
CA GLU A 156 1.43 -17.78 -9.00
C GLU A 156 1.38 -16.70 -10.08
N LEU A 157 1.52 -15.45 -9.70
CA LEU A 157 1.45 -14.30 -10.61
C LEU A 157 2.80 -13.99 -11.27
N GLY A 158 3.91 -14.55 -10.78
CA GLY A 158 5.26 -14.16 -11.19
C GLY A 158 5.58 -12.71 -10.87
N VAL A 159 5.02 -12.19 -9.76
CA VAL A 159 5.20 -10.79 -9.33
C VAL A 159 5.77 -10.71 -7.93
N HIS A 160 6.29 -9.52 -7.61
CA HIS A 160 6.73 -9.22 -6.25
C HIS A 160 5.54 -8.91 -5.35
N ASN A 161 5.56 -9.47 -4.20
CA ASN A 161 4.68 -9.19 -3.09
C ASN A 161 5.49 -8.71 -1.89
N GLU A 162 4.81 -8.27 -0.85
CA GLU A 162 5.46 -7.94 0.42
C GLU A 162 6.20 -9.17 0.94
N SER A 163 7.53 -9.11 0.90
CA SER A 163 8.39 -10.08 1.54
C SER A 163 8.86 -9.54 2.90
N ILE A 164 9.20 -10.45 3.81
CA ILE A 164 9.97 -10.13 5.01
C ILE A 164 11.26 -9.48 4.55
N GLN A 165 11.65 -8.36 5.16
CA GLN A 165 12.91 -7.68 4.85
C GLN A 165 14.08 -8.66 4.78
N GLY A 166 14.72 -8.74 3.62
CA GLY A 166 15.91 -9.54 3.39
C GLY A 166 15.73 -10.84 2.62
N GLU A 167 14.49 -11.24 2.27
CA GLU A 167 14.27 -12.34 1.34
C GLU A 167 14.09 -11.79 -0.07
N GLU A 168 15.11 -11.94 -0.91
CA GLU A 168 15.02 -11.63 -2.34
C GLU A 168 14.25 -12.76 -3.04
N SER A 169 13.12 -12.46 -3.64
CA SER A 169 12.51 -13.36 -4.62
C SER A 169 13.45 -13.48 -5.83
N PRO A 170 13.70 -14.68 -6.37
CA PRO A 170 14.61 -14.86 -7.51
C PRO A 170 14.13 -14.12 -8.78
N THR A 171 12.91 -13.65 -8.82
CA THR A 171 12.34 -12.85 -9.93
C THR A 171 12.50 -11.35 -9.74
N LEU A 172 13.10 -10.90 -8.62
CA LEU A 172 13.19 -9.49 -8.25
C LEU A 172 14.60 -8.96 -8.32
N ARG A 173 14.70 -7.81 -8.93
CA ARG A 173 15.76 -6.86 -8.63
C ARG A 173 15.34 -6.08 -7.38
N SER A 174 16.09 -6.14 -6.35
CA SER A 174 16.08 -5.30 -5.14
C SER A 174 14.98 -4.21 -5.04
N CYS A 175 13.78 -4.60 -4.62
CA CYS A 175 12.70 -3.70 -4.26
C CYS A 175 12.30 -3.98 -2.81
N GLY A 176 12.38 -3.00 -1.95
CA GLY A 176 12.01 -3.14 -0.56
C GLY A 176 11.87 -1.79 0.14
N GLU A 177 11.26 -1.81 1.29
CA GLU A 177 11.04 -0.62 2.07
C GLU A 177 12.28 -0.21 2.86
N CYS A 178 12.70 1.05 2.72
CA CYS A 178 13.71 1.62 3.58
C CYS A 178 13.17 1.83 4.98
N VAL A 179 13.86 1.29 5.97
CA VAL A 179 13.55 1.51 7.38
C VAL A 179 14.54 2.53 7.92
N PRO A 180 14.07 3.65 8.52
CA PRO A 180 14.95 4.63 9.14
C PRO A 180 15.90 3.99 10.16
N GLU A 181 17.11 4.53 10.33
CA GLU A 181 18.07 4.05 11.35
C GLU A 181 17.47 4.00 12.76
N SER A 182 16.54 4.93 13.07
CA SER A 182 15.76 4.95 14.30
C SER A 182 14.77 3.78 14.41
N GLY A 183 14.65 2.96 13.37
CA GLY A 183 13.90 1.73 13.37
C GLY A 183 12.39 1.91 13.19
N ARG A 184 11.70 0.81 13.40
CA ARG A 184 10.28 0.66 13.10
C ARG A 184 9.36 1.60 13.88
N ALA A 185 9.64 1.88 15.16
CA ALA A 185 8.83 2.79 15.98
C ALA A 185 8.78 4.21 15.38
N ALA A 186 9.91 4.68 14.85
CA ALA A 186 9.98 5.98 14.16
C ALA A 186 9.18 5.95 12.85
N LYS A 187 9.23 4.87 12.08
CA LYS A 187 8.41 4.69 10.88
C LYS A 187 6.91 4.76 11.21
N LEU A 188 6.47 4.01 12.22
CA LEU A 188 5.06 4.03 12.65
C LEU A 188 4.63 5.43 13.12
N ALA A 189 5.52 6.17 13.80
CA ALA A 189 5.26 7.55 14.20
C ALA A 189 5.14 8.50 12.97
N LEU A 190 5.98 8.30 11.94
CA LEU A 190 5.89 9.05 10.68
C LEU A 190 4.54 8.81 10.01
N VAL A 191 4.14 7.55 9.85
CA VAL A 191 2.85 7.18 9.25
C VAL A 191 1.69 7.78 10.05
N ALA A 192 1.71 7.65 11.38
CA ALA A 192 0.61 8.13 12.23
C ALA A 192 0.40 9.65 12.19
N ARG A 193 1.47 10.43 12.06
CA ARG A 193 1.38 11.89 11.99
C ARG A 193 1.25 12.47 10.58
N GLY A 194 1.52 11.66 9.56
CA GLY A 194 1.77 12.11 8.20
C GLY A 194 3.16 12.70 8.02
N CYS A 195 3.71 12.63 6.82
CA CYS A 195 5.02 13.17 6.50
C CYS A 195 5.01 14.71 6.35
N THR A 196 6.18 15.31 6.41
CA THR A 196 6.41 16.72 6.17
C THR A 196 7.53 16.92 5.13
N PRO A 197 7.65 18.08 4.46
CA PRO A 197 8.77 18.34 3.56
C PRO A 197 10.13 18.24 4.27
N GLU A 198 10.20 18.59 5.55
CA GLU A 198 11.42 18.50 6.37
C GLU A 198 11.87 17.03 6.56
N ASP A 199 10.94 16.06 6.58
CA ASP A 199 11.29 14.64 6.63
C ASP A 199 12.01 14.20 5.35
N TRP A 200 11.64 14.76 4.21
CA TRP A 200 12.32 14.52 2.93
C TRP A 200 13.69 15.21 2.90
N GLU A 201 13.74 16.50 3.23
CA GLU A 201 14.97 17.29 3.23
C GLU A 201 16.06 16.70 4.16
N SER A 202 15.66 16.10 5.28
CA SER A 202 16.56 15.43 6.23
C SER A 202 16.82 13.95 5.92
N ASP A 203 16.27 13.42 4.84
CA ASP A 203 16.30 11.97 4.52
C ASP A 203 15.83 11.09 5.71
N ALA A 204 14.78 11.51 6.39
CA ALA A 204 14.23 10.76 7.53
C ALA A 204 13.73 9.35 7.15
N PHE A 205 13.49 9.10 5.87
CA PHE A 205 13.13 7.80 5.32
C PHE A 205 14.34 6.91 5.03
N GLY A 206 15.56 7.46 5.06
CA GLY A 206 16.80 6.72 4.78
C GLY A 206 16.96 6.32 3.31
N ILE A 207 16.38 7.09 2.38
CA ILE A 207 16.38 6.78 0.95
C ILE A 207 17.80 6.74 0.41
N LEU A 208 18.63 7.72 0.76
CA LEU A 208 19.97 7.87 0.18
C LEU A 208 20.90 6.72 0.61
N GLY A 209 20.74 6.23 1.84
CA GLY A 209 21.51 5.11 2.39
C GLY A 209 20.88 3.73 2.18
N CYS A 210 19.71 3.64 1.57
CA CYS A 210 18.96 2.39 1.41
C CYS A 210 19.75 1.38 0.56
N PRO A 211 19.86 0.10 1.01
CA PRO A 211 20.60 -0.94 0.29
C PRO A 211 19.87 -1.45 -0.96
N TYR A 212 18.57 -1.20 -1.08
CA TYR A 212 17.79 -1.62 -2.24
C TYR A 212 18.10 -0.74 -3.46
N GLU A 213 18.15 -1.36 -4.64
CA GLU A 213 18.32 -0.64 -5.91
C GLU A 213 17.11 0.26 -6.18
N ILE A 214 15.90 -0.23 -5.88
CA ILE A 214 14.64 0.47 -6.03
C ILE A 214 13.91 0.44 -4.69
N PRO A 215 14.19 1.36 -3.76
CA PRO A 215 13.39 1.49 -2.53
C PRO A 215 11.95 1.88 -2.83
N ILE A 216 11.06 1.47 -1.93
CA ILE A 216 9.64 1.79 -1.98
C ILE A 216 9.24 2.52 -0.70
N LEU A 217 8.45 3.57 -0.84
CA LEU A 217 7.83 4.30 0.27
C LEU A 217 6.32 4.29 0.12
N HIS A 218 5.62 4.04 1.22
CA HIS A 218 4.17 3.98 1.31
C HIS A 218 3.63 5.21 2.03
N PHE A 219 2.72 5.94 1.37
CA PHE A 219 2.04 7.10 1.90
C PHE A 219 0.54 7.00 1.66
N HIS A 220 -0.23 7.81 2.39
CA HIS A 220 -1.69 7.81 2.29
C HIS A 220 -2.22 9.20 1.87
N PRO A 221 -1.82 9.73 0.70
CA PRO A 221 -2.19 11.09 0.28
C PRO A 221 -3.65 11.17 -0.15
N GLY A 222 -4.48 11.87 0.60
CA GLY A 222 -5.89 11.99 0.25
C GLY A 222 -6.59 13.16 0.91
N TYR A 223 -7.67 13.64 0.29
CA TYR A 223 -8.65 14.47 0.97
C TYR A 223 -9.50 13.61 1.90
N VAL A 224 -10.10 14.23 2.90
CA VAL A 224 -10.90 13.55 3.92
C VAL A 224 -12.36 13.94 3.76
N ASP A 225 -13.20 12.93 3.64
CA ASP A 225 -14.65 13.02 3.69
C ASP A 225 -15.22 12.18 4.84
N GLN A 226 -16.55 12.14 4.97
CA GLN A 226 -17.21 11.40 6.03
C GLN A 226 -16.89 9.90 5.97
N ARG A 227 -16.75 9.32 4.76
CA ARG A 227 -16.42 7.90 4.60
C ARG A 227 -15.04 7.58 5.16
N VAL A 228 -14.03 8.42 4.89
CA VAL A 228 -12.70 8.26 5.48
C VAL A 228 -12.75 8.32 7.01
N VAL A 229 -13.51 9.27 7.57
CA VAL A 229 -13.67 9.43 9.02
C VAL A 229 -14.33 8.20 9.65
N ASP A 230 -15.30 7.59 8.97
CA ASP A 230 -16.03 6.43 9.49
C ASP A 230 -15.25 5.12 9.42
N CYS A 231 -14.34 4.97 8.42
CA CYS A 231 -13.66 3.70 8.18
C CYS A 231 -12.18 3.68 8.59
N SER A 232 -11.56 4.83 8.88
CA SER A 232 -10.12 4.92 9.15
C SER A 232 -9.82 5.79 10.35
N SER A 233 -8.89 5.36 11.20
CA SER A 233 -8.30 6.20 12.26
C SER A 233 -7.23 7.16 11.72
N LEU A 234 -6.71 6.89 10.52
CA LEU A 234 -5.71 7.71 9.85
C LEU A 234 -6.43 8.82 9.06
N VAL A 235 -6.66 9.96 9.67
CA VAL A 235 -7.44 11.08 9.10
C VAL A 235 -6.52 12.24 8.75
N LEU A 236 -5.95 12.92 9.75
CA LEU A 236 -5.11 14.12 9.52
C LEU A 236 -3.81 13.81 8.77
N ALA A 237 -3.25 12.63 9.00
CA ALA A 237 -2.03 12.20 8.31
C ALA A 237 -2.24 12.17 6.78
N ARG A 238 -3.41 11.78 6.30
CA ARG A 238 -3.73 11.75 4.86
C ARG A 238 -3.63 13.13 4.20
N CYS A 239 -4.16 14.15 4.85
CA CYS A 239 -4.07 15.53 4.36
C CYS A 239 -2.62 16.03 4.36
N ARG A 240 -1.83 15.65 5.38
CA ARG A 240 -0.41 16.02 5.47
C ARG A 240 0.41 15.33 4.40
N ASP A 241 0.20 14.03 4.19
CA ASP A 241 0.85 13.28 3.12
C ASP A 241 0.55 13.91 1.77
N LEU A 242 -0.72 14.22 1.48
CA LEU A 242 -1.10 14.89 0.25
C LEU A 242 -0.38 16.23 0.08
N GLN A 243 -0.42 17.07 1.12
CA GLN A 243 0.26 18.37 1.10
C GLN A 243 1.77 18.22 0.84
N THR A 244 2.41 17.27 1.53
CA THR A 244 3.84 17.04 1.44
C THR A 244 4.23 16.48 0.08
N LEU A 245 3.55 15.44 -0.40
CA LEU A 245 3.88 14.84 -1.68
C LEU A 245 3.67 15.80 -2.87
N THR A 246 2.86 16.84 -2.68
CA THR A 246 2.65 17.90 -3.69
C THR A 246 3.44 19.19 -3.41
N ASP A 247 4.26 19.24 -2.34
CA ASP A 247 5.10 20.39 -2.02
C ASP A 247 6.28 20.48 -3.02
N PRO A 248 6.52 21.66 -3.64
CA PRO A 248 7.64 21.85 -4.55
C PRO A 248 9.02 21.54 -3.93
N ARG A 249 9.19 21.69 -2.63
CA ARG A 249 10.45 21.37 -1.93
C ARG A 249 10.78 19.88 -2.02
N VAL A 250 9.76 19.00 -1.91
CA VAL A 250 9.93 17.54 -2.01
C VAL A 250 10.38 17.17 -3.42
N ARG A 251 9.73 17.71 -4.45
CA ARG A 251 10.16 17.50 -5.83
C ARG A 251 11.58 17.99 -6.08
N ALA A 252 11.91 19.21 -5.60
CA ALA A 252 13.26 19.76 -5.72
C ALA A 252 14.31 18.89 -5.00
N TRP A 253 13.97 18.30 -3.85
CA TRP A 253 14.86 17.40 -3.14
C TRP A 253 15.09 16.10 -3.92
N VAL A 254 14.04 15.49 -4.49
CA VAL A 254 14.12 14.30 -5.35
C VAL A 254 15.04 14.57 -6.55
N GLU A 255 14.84 15.69 -7.24
CA GLU A 255 15.65 16.10 -8.39
C GLU A 255 17.11 16.39 -8.00
N ALA A 256 17.34 17.12 -6.91
CA ALA A 256 18.68 17.48 -6.43
C ALA A 256 19.52 16.24 -6.03
N ASN A 257 18.87 15.17 -5.60
CA ASN A 257 19.54 13.91 -5.24
C ASN A 257 19.64 12.93 -6.41
N GLY A 258 19.22 13.31 -7.62
CA GLY A 258 19.30 12.47 -8.82
C GLY A 258 18.46 11.20 -8.70
N ILE A 259 17.26 11.31 -8.10
CA ILE A 259 16.35 10.18 -7.89
C ILE A 259 15.33 10.17 -9.04
N ASP A 260 15.24 9.01 -9.72
CA ASP A 260 14.23 8.75 -10.73
C ASP A 260 12.99 8.12 -10.05
N LEU A 261 11.85 8.78 -10.14
CA LEU A 261 10.57 8.20 -9.72
C LEU A 261 10.13 7.16 -10.78
N VAL A 262 9.90 5.93 -10.34
CA VAL A 262 9.60 4.80 -11.20
C VAL A 262 8.37 4.03 -10.69
N ASP A 263 7.82 3.18 -11.52
CA ASP A 263 6.77 2.21 -11.18
C ASP A 263 7.35 0.80 -11.03
N TYR A 264 6.50 -0.20 -10.77
CA TYR A 264 6.92 -1.59 -10.59
C TYR A 264 7.48 -2.24 -11.85
N ASP A 265 7.22 -1.72 -13.06
CA ASP A 265 7.85 -2.25 -14.27
C ASP A 265 9.36 -2.08 -14.25
N ALA A 266 9.88 -1.07 -13.55
CA ALA A 266 11.31 -0.88 -13.37
C ALA A 266 11.98 -2.00 -12.56
N VAL A 267 11.21 -2.72 -11.72
CA VAL A 267 11.67 -3.85 -10.90
C VAL A 267 11.88 -5.10 -11.76
N TYR A 268 11.07 -5.28 -12.82
CA TYR A 268 11.04 -6.47 -13.68
C TYR A 268 11.76 -6.30 -15.01
N ARG A 269 12.38 -5.13 -15.27
CA ARG A 269 13.18 -4.93 -16.50
C ARG A 269 14.52 -5.64 -16.36
N ASP A 270 14.81 -6.48 -17.35
CA ASP A 270 16.12 -7.12 -17.56
C ASP A 270 17.24 -6.11 -17.84
#